data_4ea89b7c96a674b54696d98589d7c02d
#
_entry.id   4ea89b7c96a674b54696d98589d7c02d
#
_cell.length_a   1.000
_cell.length_b   1.000
_cell.length_c   1.000
_cell.angle_alpha   90.00
_cell.angle_beta   90.00
_cell.angle_gamma   90.00
#
_symmetry.space_group_name_H-M   'P 1'
#
loop_
_entity.id
_entity.type
_entity.pdbx_description
1 polymer ?
#
loop_
_entity_poly.entity_id
_entity_poly.type
_entity_poly.pdbx_seq_one_letter_code
_entity_poly.pdbx_strand_id
1 'polypeptide(L)'
;MKKILYFLSFLLLLASCSGKKDDKTISIGYINWDDGIALTYLTEVILEQQGYHVVLKNADPAPIYATMARGKVDLLMDAWLPATQADYMKQYGKNLEILGKIYPDARIGLVVPDYVDIHSIEQLNANKEKFGGEIIGIDAGAGIMHATDMAIEKYNLDYKLLESSGPAMTAVLKRAVDEHQWIVVTGWTPHWMFTRFKLKFLEDPKGIFGKAETITAIARKGFGEQHPFVAKLIENIHLSTEEISSLLDDVSQNEYNEKEGAEKWVKEHQELVDSWICLLYTSPSPRDVEES
;
A
#
# COMPACT_ATOMS: atom_id res chain seq x y z
N MET A 1 -42.96 21.61 -48.30
CA MET A 1 -42.90 20.35 -47.50
C MET A 1 -41.64 19.52 -47.77
N LYS A 2 -41.05 19.50 -48.97
CA LYS A 2 -39.82 18.72 -49.26
C LYS A 2 -38.54 19.26 -48.61
N LYS A 3 -38.46 20.54 -48.24
CA LYS A 3 -37.25 21.13 -47.61
C LYS A 3 -37.11 20.86 -46.09
N ILE A 4 -38.19 20.52 -45.41
CA ILE A 4 -38.20 20.20 -43.98
C ILE A 4 -37.71 18.76 -43.73
N LEU A 5 -37.90 17.86 -44.70
CA LEU A 5 -37.52 16.46 -44.59
C LEU A 5 -35.97 16.25 -44.62
N TYR A 6 -35.24 17.13 -45.33
CA TYR A 6 -33.76 17.07 -45.39
C TYR A 6 -33.09 17.61 -44.13
N PHE A 7 -33.75 18.50 -43.38
CA PHE A 7 -33.20 19.04 -42.16
C PHE A 7 -33.32 18.05 -40.99
N LEU A 8 -34.37 17.22 -40.98
CA LEU A 8 -34.53 16.16 -39.94
C LEU A 8 -33.61 14.97 -40.17
N SER A 9 -33.22 14.70 -41.44
CA SER A 9 -32.31 13.61 -41.79
C SER A 9 -30.82 13.92 -41.44
N PHE A 10 -30.47 15.23 -41.37
CA PHE A 10 -29.10 15.65 -41.02
C PHE A 10 -28.86 15.68 -39.49
N LEU A 11 -29.95 15.82 -38.69
CA LEU A 11 -29.85 15.82 -37.23
C LEU A 11 -29.67 14.40 -36.64
N LEU A 12 -29.99 13.34 -37.39
CA LEU A 12 -29.83 11.93 -36.94
C LEU A 12 -28.43 11.36 -37.13
N LEU A 13 -27.54 12.07 -37.84
CA LEU A 13 -26.14 11.61 -38.06
C LEU A 13 -25.15 12.10 -37.00
N LEU A 14 -25.57 12.96 -36.06
CA LEU A 14 -24.72 13.47 -34.99
C LEU A 14 -24.82 12.64 -33.69
N ALA A 15 -25.65 11.61 -33.62
CA ALA A 15 -25.86 10.81 -32.41
C ALA A 15 -25.07 9.53 -32.36
N SER A 16 -24.09 9.32 -33.28
CA SER A 16 -23.30 8.06 -33.35
C SER A 16 -21.82 8.26 -33.21
N CYS A 17 -21.37 8.93 -32.14
CA CYS A 17 -19.98 8.88 -31.68
C CYS A 17 -19.94 9.03 -30.13
N SER A 18 -20.73 8.24 -29.43
CA SER A 18 -20.44 7.90 -28.05
C SER A 18 -19.67 6.58 -28.02
N GLY A 19 -18.54 6.56 -28.73
CA GLY A 19 -17.51 5.60 -28.43
C GLY A 19 -17.11 5.84 -26.97
N LYS A 20 -17.24 4.84 -26.10
CA LYS A 20 -16.57 4.85 -24.80
C LYS A 20 -15.13 5.25 -25.11
N LYS A 21 -14.76 6.48 -24.78
CA LYS A 21 -13.36 6.88 -24.71
C LYS A 21 -12.78 5.93 -23.69
N ASP A 22 -11.88 5.05 -24.12
CA ASP A 22 -11.10 4.22 -23.23
C ASP A 22 -10.35 5.23 -22.34
N ASP A 23 -10.88 5.48 -21.15
CA ASP A 23 -10.29 6.45 -20.24
C ASP A 23 -9.04 5.81 -19.68
N LYS A 24 -7.92 6.06 -20.35
CA LYS A 24 -6.60 5.58 -19.94
C LYS A 24 -6.05 6.35 -18.72
N THR A 25 -6.90 7.03 -17.98
CA THR A 25 -6.53 7.71 -16.75
C THR A 25 -6.89 6.85 -15.56
N ILE A 26 -5.89 6.52 -14.74
CA ILE A 26 -6.03 5.73 -13.50
C ILE A 26 -5.61 6.60 -12.33
N SER A 27 -6.45 6.69 -11.31
CA SER A 27 -6.11 7.37 -10.06
C SER A 27 -5.69 6.36 -8.98
N ILE A 28 -4.50 6.55 -8.42
CA ILE A 28 -3.98 5.72 -7.32
C ILE A 28 -3.95 6.56 -6.07
N GLY A 29 -4.70 6.13 -5.04
CA GLY A 29 -4.60 6.67 -3.70
C GLY A 29 -3.44 6.02 -2.96
N TYR A 30 -2.71 6.79 -2.16
CA TYR A 30 -1.65 6.25 -1.32
C TYR A 30 -1.52 7.02 -0.01
N ILE A 31 -1.00 6.34 0.99
CA ILE A 31 -0.65 6.89 2.28
C ILE A 31 0.86 7.04 2.31
N ASN A 32 1.37 7.97 3.10
CA ASN A 32 2.79 8.29 3.14
C ASN A 32 3.58 7.27 3.99
N TRP A 33 3.40 5.98 3.67
CA TRP A 33 4.13 4.85 4.23
C TRP A 33 5.07 4.28 3.18
N ASP A 34 6.24 3.83 3.58
CA ASP A 34 7.33 3.47 2.65
C ASP A 34 6.94 2.37 1.66
N ASP A 35 6.26 1.34 2.11
CA ASP A 35 5.75 0.26 1.26
C ASP A 35 4.62 0.74 0.34
N GLY A 36 3.69 1.57 0.85
CA GLY A 36 2.63 2.17 0.06
C GLY A 36 3.18 3.09 -1.04
N ILE A 37 4.18 3.91 -0.72
CA ILE A 37 4.89 4.76 -1.68
C ILE A 37 5.55 3.90 -2.76
N ALA A 38 6.36 2.91 -2.36
CA ALA A 38 7.11 2.08 -3.28
C ALA A 38 6.20 1.31 -4.25
N LEU A 39 5.14 0.69 -3.75
CA LEU A 39 4.17 -0.05 -4.58
C LEU A 39 3.35 0.89 -5.48
N THR A 40 3.07 2.10 -5.03
CA THR A 40 2.36 3.11 -5.83
C THR A 40 3.20 3.56 -7.01
N TYR A 41 4.47 3.94 -6.79
CA TYR A 41 5.35 4.38 -7.86
C TYR A 41 5.75 3.23 -8.80
N LEU A 42 5.93 2.02 -8.29
CA LEU A 42 6.09 0.82 -9.13
C LEU A 42 4.91 0.68 -10.11
N THR A 43 3.69 0.79 -9.58
CA THR A 43 2.46 0.65 -10.38
C THR A 43 2.32 1.81 -11.37
N GLU A 44 2.63 3.03 -10.97
CA GLU A 44 2.63 4.20 -11.85
C GLU A 44 3.56 3.98 -13.05
N VAL A 45 4.83 3.62 -12.79
CA VAL A 45 5.83 3.42 -13.84
C VAL A 45 5.38 2.33 -14.83
N ILE A 46 4.90 1.19 -14.34
CA ILE A 46 4.44 0.10 -15.21
C ILE A 46 3.22 0.55 -16.04
N LEU A 47 2.24 1.22 -15.44
CA LEU A 47 1.06 1.69 -16.16
C LEU A 47 1.40 2.75 -17.20
N GLU A 48 2.30 3.68 -16.91
CA GLU A 48 2.75 4.69 -17.88
C GLU A 48 3.46 4.07 -19.06
N GLN A 49 4.28 3.02 -18.85
CA GLN A 49 4.88 2.24 -19.94
C GLN A 49 3.82 1.56 -20.83
N GLN A 50 2.63 1.27 -20.29
CA GLN A 50 1.49 0.73 -21.05
C GLN A 50 0.60 1.84 -21.64
N GLY A 51 1.02 3.10 -21.56
CA GLY A 51 0.35 4.26 -22.15
C GLY A 51 -0.86 4.75 -21.36
N TYR A 52 -0.93 4.47 -20.06
CA TYR A 52 -1.90 5.06 -19.14
C TYR A 52 -1.38 6.39 -18.61
N HIS A 53 -2.30 7.28 -18.25
CA HIS A 53 -2.03 8.47 -17.47
C HIS A 53 -2.39 8.19 -16.01
N VAL A 54 -1.40 8.27 -15.12
CA VAL A 54 -1.61 8.00 -13.70
C VAL A 54 -1.74 9.30 -12.92
N VAL A 55 -2.71 9.35 -12.01
CA VAL A 55 -2.95 10.49 -11.11
C VAL A 55 -2.81 10.01 -9.68
N LEU A 56 -1.72 10.40 -9.03
CA LEU A 56 -1.45 10.05 -7.64
C LEU A 56 -2.22 10.97 -6.68
N LYS A 57 -2.80 10.39 -5.62
CA LYS A 57 -3.56 11.12 -4.59
C LYS A 57 -3.08 10.70 -3.21
N ASN A 58 -2.28 11.56 -2.59
CA ASN A 58 -1.82 11.35 -1.23
C ASN A 58 -2.84 11.86 -0.21
N ALA A 59 -3.16 11.07 0.78
CA ALA A 59 -3.94 11.45 1.96
C ALA A 59 -3.81 10.39 3.06
N ASP A 60 -4.33 10.71 4.24
CA ASP A 60 -4.45 9.75 5.36
C ASP A 60 -5.37 8.56 5.00
N PRO A 61 -5.28 7.44 5.73
CA PRO A 61 -6.05 6.22 5.42
C PRO A 61 -7.55 6.46 5.28
N ALA A 62 -8.19 7.13 6.25
CA ALA A 62 -9.64 7.31 6.25
C ALA A 62 -10.17 8.09 5.02
N PRO A 63 -9.59 9.24 4.60
CA PRO A 63 -9.90 9.89 3.33
C PRO A 63 -9.70 9.01 2.09
N ILE A 64 -8.62 8.22 2.01
CA ILE A 64 -8.35 7.32 0.87
C ILE A 64 -9.49 6.30 0.74
N TYR A 65 -9.78 5.53 1.79
CA TYR A 65 -10.85 4.53 1.76
C TYR A 65 -12.22 5.16 1.46
N ALA A 66 -12.53 6.31 2.06
CA ALA A 66 -13.79 7.01 1.83
C ALA A 66 -13.94 7.54 0.39
N THR A 67 -12.86 7.99 -0.25
CA THR A 67 -12.88 8.48 -1.63
C THR A 67 -12.92 7.35 -2.63
N MET A 68 -12.25 6.22 -2.36
CA MET A 68 -12.37 4.99 -3.16
C MET A 68 -13.80 4.45 -3.12
N ALA A 69 -14.41 4.35 -1.94
CA ALA A 69 -15.78 3.87 -1.79
C ALA A 69 -16.82 4.74 -2.53
N ARG A 70 -16.48 6.00 -2.82
CA ARG A 70 -17.29 6.93 -3.64
C ARG A 70 -16.89 6.95 -5.10
N GLY A 71 -15.98 6.10 -5.54
CA GLY A 71 -15.51 6.02 -6.92
C GLY A 71 -14.70 7.23 -7.40
N LYS A 72 -14.01 7.93 -6.50
CA LYS A 72 -13.17 9.11 -6.80
C LYS A 72 -11.67 8.83 -6.81
N VAL A 73 -11.28 7.66 -6.34
CA VAL A 73 -9.97 7.05 -6.42
C VAL A 73 -10.18 5.63 -6.90
N ASP A 74 -9.35 5.18 -7.83
CA ASP A 74 -9.51 3.87 -8.48
C ASP A 74 -8.84 2.75 -7.69
N LEU A 75 -7.60 2.96 -7.26
CA LEU A 75 -6.71 1.93 -6.70
C LEU A 75 -6.09 2.37 -5.37
N LEU A 76 -5.79 1.40 -4.52
CA LEU A 76 -4.83 1.45 -3.41
C LEU A 76 -4.00 0.17 -3.46
N MET A 77 -2.68 0.30 -3.47
CA MET A 77 -1.76 -0.82 -3.65
C MET A 77 -1.28 -1.43 -2.33
N ASP A 78 -1.70 -0.89 -1.20
CA ASP A 78 -1.16 -1.16 0.12
C ASP A 78 -2.26 -1.37 1.17
N ALA A 79 -3.15 -2.34 0.92
CA ALA A 79 -4.13 -2.76 1.92
C ALA A 79 -3.59 -3.97 2.70
N TRP A 80 -3.34 -3.81 4.01
CA TRP A 80 -2.89 -4.86 4.92
C TRP A 80 -4.07 -5.64 5.46
N LEU A 81 -4.25 -6.86 4.96
CA LEU A 81 -5.40 -7.71 5.25
C LEU A 81 -4.99 -9.07 5.80
N PRO A 82 -5.78 -9.67 6.72
CA PRO A 82 -7.17 -9.29 7.05
C PRO A 82 -7.30 -8.37 8.26
N ALA A 83 -6.27 -8.11 9.07
CA ALA A 83 -6.44 -7.56 10.42
C ALA A 83 -6.16 -6.06 10.53
N THR A 84 -4.98 -5.60 10.07
CA THR A 84 -4.52 -4.21 10.28
C THR A 84 -5.50 -3.17 9.76
N GLN A 85 -6.13 -3.40 8.61
CA GLN A 85 -7.10 -2.48 8.02
C GLN A 85 -8.54 -3.05 8.03
N ALA A 86 -8.82 -3.97 8.96
CA ALA A 86 -10.13 -4.61 9.10
C ALA A 86 -11.28 -3.60 9.26
N ASP A 87 -11.08 -2.53 10.02
CA ASP A 87 -12.12 -1.54 10.27
C ASP A 87 -12.50 -0.76 9.01
N TYR A 88 -11.53 -0.41 8.18
CA TYR A 88 -11.80 0.21 6.87
C TYR A 88 -12.53 -0.76 5.95
N MET A 89 -12.14 -2.03 5.90
CA MET A 89 -12.82 -3.04 5.09
C MET A 89 -14.23 -3.34 5.61
N LYS A 90 -14.46 -3.33 6.92
CA LYS A 90 -15.79 -3.43 7.52
C LYS A 90 -16.70 -2.27 7.11
N GLN A 91 -16.17 -1.05 7.10
CA GLN A 91 -16.91 0.15 6.78
C GLN A 91 -17.16 0.33 5.28
N TYR A 92 -16.16 0.09 4.45
CA TYR A 92 -16.17 0.45 3.03
C TYR A 92 -16.12 -0.74 2.07
N GLY A 93 -15.78 -1.96 2.53
CA GLY A 93 -15.51 -3.12 1.69
C GLY A 93 -16.63 -3.52 0.72
N LYS A 94 -17.90 -3.18 1.02
CA LYS A 94 -19.02 -3.41 0.08
C LYS A 94 -18.90 -2.61 -1.23
N ASN A 95 -18.14 -1.50 -1.19
CA ASN A 95 -17.89 -0.61 -2.32
C ASN A 95 -16.48 -0.74 -2.88
N LEU A 96 -15.75 -1.75 -2.45
CA LEU A 96 -14.40 -2.06 -2.88
C LEU A 96 -14.33 -3.48 -3.45
N GLU A 97 -13.30 -3.75 -4.21
CA GLU A 97 -12.95 -5.09 -4.70
C GLU A 97 -11.48 -5.37 -4.49
N ILE A 98 -11.15 -6.61 -4.17
CA ILE A 98 -9.77 -7.07 -4.03
C ILE A 98 -9.30 -7.47 -5.42
N LEU A 99 -8.15 -6.90 -5.85
CA LEU A 99 -7.55 -7.22 -7.15
C LEU A 99 -6.48 -8.31 -7.02
N GLY A 100 -5.53 -8.16 -6.11
CA GLY A 100 -4.41 -9.09 -6.02
C GLY A 100 -3.70 -9.07 -4.68
N LYS A 101 -2.96 -10.14 -4.40
CA LYS A 101 -2.08 -10.27 -3.24
C LYS A 101 -0.67 -9.96 -3.68
N ILE A 102 -0.13 -8.80 -3.29
CA ILE A 102 1.18 -8.34 -3.74
C ILE A 102 2.31 -9.01 -2.96
N TYR A 103 2.21 -9.01 -1.64
CA TYR A 103 3.23 -9.57 -0.77
C TYR A 103 2.58 -10.33 0.40
N PRO A 104 2.87 -11.60 0.58
CA PRO A 104 2.49 -12.36 1.77
C PRO A 104 3.48 -12.09 2.90
N ASP A 105 3.17 -12.46 4.12
CA ASP A 105 4.07 -12.42 5.27
C ASP A 105 4.46 -11.02 5.78
N ALA A 106 3.57 -10.04 5.57
CA ALA A 106 3.70 -8.70 6.15
C ALA A 106 3.40 -8.74 7.66
N ARG A 107 4.18 -8.02 8.49
CA ARG A 107 4.07 -8.05 9.95
C ARG A 107 4.16 -6.66 10.54
N ILE A 108 3.37 -6.42 11.59
CA ILE A 108 3.43 -5.21 12.41
C ILE A 108 3.86 -5.55 13.84
N GLY A 109 4.39 -4.58 14.58
CA GLY A 109 4.73 -4.76 15.99
C GLY A 109 5.48 -3.57 16.58
N LEU A 110 5.92 -3.73 17.83
CA LEU A 110 6.85 -2.80 18.46
C LEU A 110 8.29 -3.21 18.13
N VAL A 111 9.08 -2.23 17.71
CA VAL A 111 10.46 -2.43 17.25
C VAL A 111 11.42 -1.61 18.09
N VAL A 112 12.55 -2.20 18.39
CA VAL A 112 13.66 -1.57 19.09
C VAL A 112 14.98 -1.83 18.36
N PRO A 113 16.01 -0.98 18.51
CA PRO A 113 17.35 -1.30 18.07
C PRO A 113 17.89 -2.59 18.71
N ASP A 114 18.70 -3.36 17.99
CA ASP A 114 19.20 -4.67 18.45
C ASP A 114 20.04 -4.57 19.74
N TYR A 115 20.73 -3.44 19.94
CA TYR A 115 21.51 -3.18 21.16
C TYR A 115 20.65 -2.94 22.42
N VAL A 116 19.34 -2.77 22.29
CA VAL A 116 18.43 -2.63 23.43
C VAL A 116 18.20 -3.98 24.07
N ASP A 117 18.57 -4.12 25.34
CA ASP A 117 18.62 -5.41 26.06
C ASP A 117 17.24 -5.80 26.64
N ILE A 118 16.21 -5.81 25.78
CA ILE A 118 14.90 -6.43 26.05
C ILE A 118 14.45 -7.21 24.83
N HIS A 119 13.57 -8.20 25.05
CA HIS A 119 13.10 -9.08 23.97
C HIS A 119 11.58 -9.16 23.89
N SER A 120 10.85 -8.70 24.90
CA SER A 120 9.39 -8.80 24.97
C SER A 120 8.77 -7.48 25.40
N ILE A 121 7.55 -7.22 24.93
CA ILE A 121 6.70 -6.10 25.33
C ILE A 121 6.51 -6.08 26.86
N GLU A 122 6.48 -7.24 27.50
CA GLU A 122 6.32 -7.34 28.96
C GLU A 122 7.47 -6.69 29.75
N GLN A 123 8.63 -6.51 29.14
CA GLN A 123 9.82 -5.91 29.76
C GLN A 123 9.86 -4.38 29.68
N LEU A 124 8.94 -3.76 28.91
CA LEU A 124 8.94 -2.32 28.72
C LEU A 124 8.79 -1.54 30.02
N ASN A 125 7.81 -1.88 30.88
CA ASN A 125 7.58 -1.15 32.12
C ASN A 125 8.80 -1.13 33.04
N ALA A 126 9.54 -2.23 33.13
CA ALA A 126 10.75 -2.32 33.95
C ALA A 126 11.89 -1.42 33.45
N ASN A 127 11.83 -0.98 32.19
CA ASN A 127 12.82 -0.15 31.54
C ASN A 127 12.28 1.22 31.10
N LYS A 128 11.11 1.64 31.61
CA LYS A 128 10.39 2.84 31.18
C LYS A 128 11.26 4.08 31.12
N GLU A 129 12.09 4.32 32.11
CA GLU A 129 12.94 5.51 32.18
C GLU A 129 13.96 5.59 31.03
N LYS A 130 14.47 4.43 30.56
CA LYS A 130 15.41 4.38 29.44
C LYS A 130 14.76 4.76 28.10
N PHE A 131 13.44 4.51 27.97
CA PHE A 131 12.65 4.84 26.81
C PHE A 131 11.94 6.20 26.93
N GLY A 132 12.10 6.91 28.06
CA GLY A 132 11.34 8.14 28.34
C GLY A 132 9.85 7.93 28.55
N GLY A 133 9.38 6.68 28.66
CA GLY A 133 7.97 6.34 28.80
C GLY A 133 7.14 6.61 27.53
N GLU A 134 7.77 6.61 26.37
CA GLU A 134 7.14 6.94 25.08
C GLU A 134 7.34 5.82 24.06
N ILE A 135 6.31 5.58 23.24
CA ILE A 135 6.35 4.77 22.04
C ILE A 135 6.15 5.72 20.85
N ILE A 136 7.10 5.76 19.95
CA ILE A 136 7.00 6.63 18.76
C ILE A 136 6.19 5.90 17.69
N GLY A 137 5.03 6.46 17.37
CA GLY A 137 4.11 5.93 16.38
C GLY A 137 4.15 6.69 15.06
N ILE A 138 3.16 6.40 14.24
CA ILE A 138 2.95 7.02 12.93
C ILE A 138 1.59 7.76 12.90
N ASP A 139 0.95 7.83 11.74
CA ASP A 139 -0.34 8.51 11.56
C ASP A 139 -1.43 7.87 12.42
N ALA A 140 -2.20 8.69 13.15
CA ALA A 140 -3.23 8.23 14.09
C ALA A 140 -4.25 7.25 13.50
N GLY A 141 -4.54 7.35 12.19
CA GLY A 141 -5.47 6.46 11.49
C GLY A 141 -4.88 5.11 11.05
N ALA A 142 -3.59 4.84 11.32
CA ALA A 142 -2.96 3.59 10.96
C ALA A 142 -3.40 2.45 11.89
N GLY A 143 -3.63 1.25 11.32
CA GLY A 143 -4.06 0.09 12.09
C GLY A 143 -3.04 -0.34 13.16
N ILE A 144 -1.74 -0.14 12.91
CA ILE A 144 -0.67 -0.41 13.90
C ILE A 144 -0.78 0.50 15.12
N MET A 145 -1.28 1.74 14.98
CA MET A 145 -1.51 2.65 16.11
C MET A 145 -2.62 2.10 17.01
N HIS A 146 -3.72 1.65 16.40
CA HIS A 146 -4.81 1.00 17.15
C HIS A 146 -4.32 -0.27 17.87
N ALA A 147 -3.54 -1.12 17.20
CA ALA A 147 -2.93 -2.30 17.80
C ALA A 147 -1.99 -1.92 18.97
N THR A 148 -1.24 -0.82 18.85
CA THR A 148 -0.35 -0.32 19.89
C THR A 148 -1.13 0.20 21.11
N ASP A 149 -2.23 0.93 20.90
CA ASP A 149 -3.13 1.35 21.98
C ASP A 149 -3.69 0.14 22.74
N MET A 150 -4.14 -0.89 22.00
CA MET A 150 -4.56 -2.15 22.61
C MET A 150 -3.42 -2.84 23.38
N ALA A 151 -2.19 -2.80 22.85
CA ALA A 151 -1.04 -3.37 23.55
C ALA A 151 -0.75 -2.61 24.86
N ILE A 152 -0.77 -1.28 24.83
CA ILE A 152 -0.64 -0.44 26.05
C ILE A 152 -1.66 -0.86 27.10
N GLU A 153 -2.93 -0.99 26.72
CA GLU A 153 -4.00 -1.41 27.65
C GLU A 153 -3.77 -2.85 28.15
N LYS A 154 -3.57 -3.81 27.25
CA LYS A 154 -3.52 -5.24 27.61
C LYS A 154 -2.27 -5.64 28.38
N TYR A 155 -1.14 -4.98 28.13
CA TYR A 155 0.11 -5.19 28.87
C TYR A 155 0.22 -4.26 30.09
N ASN A 156 -0.77 -3.37 30.34
CA ASN A 156 -0.74 -2.33 31.36
C ASN A 156 0.55 -1.50 31.28
N LEU A 157 0.92 -1.06 30.10
CA LEU A 157 2.12 -0.26 29.89
C LEU A 157 1.89 1.16 30.40
N ASP A 158 2.83 1.65 31.21
CA ASP A 158 2.88 3.04 31.62
C ASP A 158 3.66 3.87 30.59
N TYR A 159 3.16 3.86 29.36
CA TYR A 159 3.75 4.50 28.18
C TYR A 159 2.73 5.36 27.47
N LYS A 160 3.23 6.38 26.78
CA LYS A 160 2.48 7.27 25.90
C LYS A 160 2.77 6.92 24.45
N LEU A 161 1.74 6.64 23.69
CA LEU A 161 1.87 6.54 22.23
C LEU A 161 1.90 7.96 21.64
N LEU A 162 2.99 8.29 20.97
CA LEU A 162 3.15 9.58 20.28
C LEU A 162 2.76 9.42 18.81
N GLU A 163 1.74 10.17 18.40
CA GLU A 163 1.35 10.27 17.01
C GLU A 163 2.37 11.10 16.21
N SER A 164 2.73 10.62 15.01
CA SER A 164 3.61 11.34 14.10
C SER A 164 3.26 11.01 12.64
N SER A 165 4.24 10.80 11.79
CA SER A 165 4.11 10.23 10.44
C SER A 165 5.20 9.19 10.23
N GLY A 166 5.06 8.33 9.22
CA GLY A 166 6.10 7.34 8.88
C GLY A 166 7.49 7.97 8.75
N PRO A 167 7.70 9.02 7.92
CA PRO A 167 8.99 9.70 7.80
C PRO A 167 9.47 10.34 9.11
N ALA A 168 8.58 10.90 9.93
CA ALA A 168 8.97 11.50 11.20
C ALA A 168 9.42 10.43 12.21
N MET A 169 8.72 9.32 12.31
CA MET A 169 9.10 8.18 13.16
C MET A 169 10.48 7.63 12.77
N THR A 170 10.72 7.41 11.47
CA THR A 170 12.01 6.88 10.98
C THR A 170 13.16 7.87 11.21
N ALA A 171 12.92 9.18 11.11
CA ALA A 171 13.91 10.20 11.42
C ALA A 171 14.29 10.20 12.92
N VAL A 172 13.31 10.05 13.82
CA VAL A 172 13.55 9.93 15.28
C VAL A 172 14.29 8.62 15.58
N LEU A 173 13.88 7.51 14.97
CA LEU A 173 14.58 6.22 15.10
C LEU A 173 16.05 6.31 14.66
N LYS A 174 16.29 6.91 13.47
CA LYS A 174 17.65 7.11 12.97
C LYS A 174 18.52 7.86 13.97
N ARG A 175 18.02 8.99 14.49
CA ARG A 175 18.77 9.78 15.48
C ARG A 175 19.08 8.97 16.73
N ALA A 176 18.10 8.23 17.26
CA ALA A 176 18.30 7.40 18.44
C ALA A 176 19.34 6.29 18.20
N VAL A 177 19.35 5.68 17.01
CA VAL A 177 20.36 4.68 16.60
C VAL A 177 21.76 5.31 16.51
N ASP A 178 21.87 6.48 15.86
CA ASP A 178 23.14 7.19 15.70
C ASP A 178 23.73 7.63 17.07
N GLU A 179 22.86 7.99 18.03
CA GLU A 179 23.24 8.39 19.39
C GLU A 179 23.28 7.21 20.39
N HIS A 180 23.01 5.99 19.92
CA HIS A 180 22.96 4.77 20.74
C HIS A 180 21.97 4.86 21.92
N GLN A 181 20.87 5.57 21.73
CA GLN A 181 19.80 5.76 22.70
C GLN A 181 18.76 4.63 22.64
N TRP A 182 18.13 4.34 23.76
CA TRP A 182 17.00 3.43 23.79
C TRP A 182 15.76 4.09 23.21
N ILE A 183 15.12 3.41 22.28
CA ILE A 183 13.88 3.86 21.64
C ILE A 183 13.00 2.64 21.34
N VAL A 184 11.70 2.81 21.45
CA VAL A 184 10.69 1.88 20.94
C VAL A 184 9.78 2.60 19.96
N VAL A 185 9.60 2.01 18.79
CA VAL A 185 8.76 2.58 17.72
C VAL A 185 7.74 1.55 17.27
N THR A 186 6.66 2.01 16.66
CA THR A 186 5.82 1.15 15.82
C THR A 186 6.61 0.78 14.57
N GLY A 187 6.57 -0.48 14.16
CA GLY A 187 7.33 -0.92 12.99
C GLY A 187 6.65 -2.05 12.25
N TRP A 188 6.99 -2.20 10.98
CA TRP A 188 6.44 -3.24 10.12
C TRP A 188 7.47 -3.79 9.15
N THR A 189 7.22 -4.97 8.64
CA THR A 189 7.99 -5.56 7.53
C THR A 189 7.01 -5.92 6.41
N PRO A 190 7.36 -5.64 5.14
CA PRO A 190 8.66 -5.12 4.66
C PRO A 190 8.84 -3.61 4.93
N HIS A 191 10.06 -3.20 5.29
CA HIS A 191 10.44 -1.80 5.47
C HIS A 191 11.96 -1.68 5.36
N TRP A 192 12.47 -0.66 4.65
CA TRP A 192 13.91 -0.40 4.46
C TRP A 192 14.68 -0.18 5.77
N MET A 193 14.02 0.25 6.85
CA MET A 193 14.68 0.49 8.13
C MET A 193 15.39 -0.76 8.69
N PHE A 194 14.88 -1.97 8.39
CA PHE A 194 15.52 -3.23 8.83
C PHE A 194 16.77 -3.59 8.02
N THR A 195 16.91 -3.06 6.81
CA THR A 195 18.13 -3.22 6.01
C THR A 195 19.22 -2.23 6.43
N ARG A 196 18.82 -1.02 6.85
CA ARG A 196 19.76 0.05 7.21
C ARG A 196 20.15 0.07 8.67
N PHE A 197 19.26 -0.35 9.55
CA PHE A 197 19.48 -0.41 10.99
C PHE A 197 19.36 -1.84 11.50
N LYS A 198 20.15 -2.18 12.49
CA LYS A 198 20.00 -3.45 13.22
C LYS A 198 18.83 -3.30 14.20
N LEU A 199 17.69 -3.79 13.81
CA LEU A 199 16.44 -3.69 14.57
C LEU A 199 15.88 -5.08 14.88
N LYS A 200 15.06 -5.16 15.91
CA LYS A 200 14.29 -6.35 16.25
C LYS A 200 12.89 -6.00 16.70
N PHE A 201 11.92 -6.85 16.36
CA PHE A 201 10.60 -6.83 16.97
C PHE A 201 10.69 -7.32 18.42
N LEU A 202 9.92 -6.67 19.30
CA LEU A 202 9.64 -7.23 20.62
C LEU A 202 8.62 -8.37 20.48
N GLU A 203 8.84 -9.45 21.23
CA GLU A 203 7.88 -10.54 21.35
C GLU A 203 6.55 -10.02 21.91
N ASP A 204 5.47 -10.49 21.34
CA ASP A 204 4.08 -10.19 21.73
C ASP A 204 3.40 -11.47 22.25
N PRO A 205 3.63 -11.91 23.49
CA PRO A 205 3.05 -13.13 24.03
C PRO A 205 1.52 -13.14 24.07
N LYS A 206 0.87 -11.97 24.06
CA LYS A 206 -0.59 -11.85 24.04
C LYS A 206 -1.18 -11.82 22.64
N GLY A 207 -0.34 -11.74 21.60
CA GLY A 207 -0.77 -11.77 20.20
C GLY A 207 -1.60 -10.56 19.77
N ILE A 208 -1.34 -9.38 20.34
CA ILE A 208 -2.09 -8.16 20.06
C ILE A 208 -1.84 -7.66 18.63
N PHE A 209 -0.60 -7.80 18.16
CA PHE A 209 -0.22 -7.42 16.79
C PHE A 209 -0.56 -8.48 15.74
N GLY A 210 -1.21 -9.59 16.15
CA GLY A 210 -1.72 -10.61 15.23
C GLY A 210 -0.64 -11.50 14.63
N LYS A 211 -0.99 -12.05 13.47
CA LYS A 211 -0.11 -12.92 12.66
C LYS A 211 0.31 -12.16 11.40
N ALA A 212 1.20 -12.79 10.63
CA ALA A 212 1.54 -12.28 9.31
C ALA A 212 0.29 -12.09 8.44
N GLU A 213 0.26 -10.97 7.73
CA GLU A 213 -0.80 -10.52 6.84
C GLU A 213 -0.33 -10.45 5.39
N THR A 214 -1.23 -10.07 4.51
CA THR A 214 -0.92 -9.88 3.09
C THR A 214 -1.09 -8.42 2.73
N ILE A 215 -0.08 -7.83 2.09
CA ILE A 215 -0.24 -6.56 1.38
C ILE A 215 -1.03 -6.86 0.11
N THR A 216 -2.15 -6.20 -0.04
CA THR A 216 -3.19 -6.51 -1.03
C THR A 216 -3.53 -5.26 -1.82
N ALA A 217 -3.60 -5.38 -3.15
CA ALA A 217 -4.16 -4.32 -3.99
C ALA A 217 -5.68 -4.37 -3.94
N ILE A 218 -6.30 -3.23 -3.68
CA ILE A 218 -7.75 -3.06 -3.71
C ILE A 218 -8.15 -1.95 -4.67
N ALA A 219 -9.36 -2.04 -5.21
CA ALA A 219 -9.93 -1.05 -6.10
C ALA A 219 -11.34 -0.63 -5.67
N ARG A 220 -11.82 0.48 -6.24
CA ARG A 220 -13.25 0.80 -6.16
C ARG A 220 -14.08 -0.25 -6.89
N LYS A 221 -15.31 -0.45 -6.44
CA LYS A 221 -16.22 -1.43 -7.04
C LYS A 221 -16.45 -1.16 -8.53
N GLY A 222 -16.40 -2.21 -9.34
CA GLY A 222 -16.58 -2.18 -10.79
C GLY A 222 -15.35 -1.70 -11.56
N PHE A 223 -14.21 -1.55 -10.90
CA PHE A 223 -12.95 -1.19 -11.55
C PHE A 223 -12.49 -2.27 -12.53
N GLY A 224 -12.50 -3.54 -12.11
CA GLY A 224 -12.06 -4.65 -12.95
C GLY A 224 -12.87 -4.80 -14.25
N GLU A 225 -14.17 -4.50 -14.20
CA GLU A 225 -15.03 -4.49 -15.40
C GLU A 225 -14.73 -3.31 -16.34
N GLN A 226 -14.34 -2.17 -15.77
CA GLN A 226 -14.05 -0.94 -16.53
C GLN A 226 -12.62 -0.92 -17.09
N HIS A 227 -11.67 -1.48 -16.36
CA HIS A 227 -10.24 -1.51 -16.69
C HIS A 227 -9.66 -2.94 -16.58
N PRO A 228 -10.17 -3.91 -17.36
CA PRO A 228 -9.82 -5.32 -17.22
C PRO A 228 -8.33 -5.60 -17.42
N PHE A 229 -7.66 -4.85 -18.30
CA PHE A 229 -6.21 -4.95 -18.49
C PHE A 229 -5.47 -4.57 -17.19
N VAL A 230 -5.79 -3.42 -16.60
CA VAL A 230 -5.13 -2.93 -15.38
C VAL A 230 -5.40 -3.85 -14.20
N ALA A 231 -6.65 -4.29 -14.03
CA ALA A 231 -7.02 -5.22 -12.97
C ALA A 231 -6.22 -6.52 -13.05
N LYS A 232 -6.12 -7.09 -14.26
CA LYS A 232 -5.36 -8.32 -14.47
C LYS A 232 -3.85 -8.14 -14.31
N LEU A 233 -3.30 -7.00 -14.75
CA LEU A 233 -1.91 -6.65 -14.49
C LEU A 233 -1.61 -6.64 -12.99
N ILE A 234 -2.45 -5.93 -12.21
CA ILE A 234 -2.29 -5.84 -10.76
C ILE A 234 -2.45 -7.20 -10.09
N GLU A 235 -3.38 -8.03 -10.54
CA GLU A 235 -3.55 -9.41 -10.06
C GLU A 235 -2.26 -10.24 -10.22
N ASN A 236 -1.47 -9.98 -11.26
CA ASN A 236 -0.24 -10.70 -11.55
C ASN A 236 0.98 -10.19 -10.75
N ILE A 237 0.90 -8.99 -10.15
CA ILE A 237 2.01 -8.44 -9.36
C ILE A 237 2.15 -9.25 -8.07
N HIS A 238 3.23 -10.00 -7.98
CA HIS A 238 3.64 -10.72 -6.78
C HIS A 238 5.13 -10.45 -6.55
N LEU A 239 5.48 -10.10 -5.33
CA LEU A 239 6.85 -9.81 -4.93
C LEU A 239 7.32 -10.78 -3.86
N SER A 240 8.53 -11.31 -4.04
CA SER A 240 9.26 -12.00 -2.99
C SER A 240 9.79 -11.01 -1.94
N THR A 241 10.31 -11.52 -0.85
CA THR A 241 10.93 -10.68 0.19
C THR A 241 12.14 -9.92 -0.34
N GLU A 242 12.93 -10.53 -1.21
CA GLU A 242 14.09 -9.92 -1.85
C GLU A 242 13.69 -8.80 -2.79
N GLU A 243 12.68 -9.04 -3.62
CA GLU A 243 12.19 -8.08 -4.60
C GLU A 243 11.55 -6.85 -3.93
N ILE A 244 10.68 -7.03 -2.95
CA ILE A 244 10.07 -5.89 -2.26
C ILE A 244 11.10 -5.12 -1.42
N SER A 245 12.09 -5.80 -0.83
CA SER A 245 13.14 -5.14 -0.07
C SER A 245 14.04 -4.30 -0.97
N SER A 246 14.40 -4.80 -2.17
CA SER A 246 15.18 -4.04 -3.13
C SER A 246 14.40 -2.84 -3.70
N LEU A 247 13.10 -3.00 -3.96
CA LEU A 247 12.22 -1.91 -4.37
C LEU A 247 12.17 -0.80 -3.32
N LEU A 248 11.94 -1.17 -2.06
CA LEU A 248 11.92 -0.23 -0.94
C LEU A 248 13.25 0.50 -0.78
N ASP A 249 14.38 -0.19 -0.96
CA ASP A 249 15.69 0.44 -0.85
C ASP A 249 15.92 1.44 -2.00
N ASP A 250 15.62 1.06 -3.24
CA ASP A 250 15.77 1.93 -4.40
C ASP A 250 14.88 3.18 -4.32
N VAL A 251 13.62 3.03 -3.92
CA VAL A 251 12.67 4.15 -3.79
C VAL A 251 13.08 5.07 -2.64
N SER A 252 13.47 4.52 -1.49
CA SER A 252 13.82 5.31 -0.30
C SER A 252 15.19 5.99 -0.38
N GLN A 253 16.08 5.60 -1.28
CA GLN A 253 17.34 6.32 -1.55
C GLN A 253 17.13 7.62 -2.31
N ASN A 254 15.98 7.76 -2.98
CA ASN A 254 15.63 8.91 -3.81
C ASN A 254 14.53 9.75 -3.14
N GLU A 255 14.75 10.18 -1.89
CA GLU A 255 13.79 10.89 -1.02
C GLU A 255 13.02 12.07 -1.69
N TYR A 256 13.52 12.58 -2.80
CA TYR A 256 12.89 13.68 -3.55
C TYR A 256 12.38 13.28 -4.92
N ASN A 257 12.57 12.00 -5.30
CA ASN A 257 12.12 11.47 -6.59
C ASN A 257 11.91 9.96 -6.51
N GLU A 258 10.92 9.55 -5.76
CA GLU A 258 10.55 8.14 -5.54
C GLU A 258 10.28 7.42 -6.87
N LYS A 259 9.78 8.17 -7.86
CA LYS A 259 9.55 7.65 -9.21
C LYS A 259 10.83 7.19 -9.90
N GLU A 260 11.93 7.95 -9.78
CA GLU A 260 13.22 7.54 -10.35
C GLU A 260 13.74 6.24 -9.71
N GLY A 261 13.51 6.07 -8.40
CA GLY A 261 13.83 4.81 -7.72
C GLY A 261 13.03 3.63 -8.27
N ALA A 262 11.74 3.82 -8.49
CA ALA A 262 10.87 2.81 -9.09
C ALA A 262 11.23 2.53 -10.56
N GLU A 263 11.56 3.56 -11.36
CA GLU A 263 12.03 3.41 -12.74
C GLU A 263 13.34 2.61 -12.82
N LYS A 264 14.28 2.89 -11.93
CA LYS A 264 15.52 2.11 -11.80
C LYS A 264 15.23 0.66 -11.53
N TRP A 265 14.41 0.39 -10.50
CA TRP A 265 14.04 -0.97 -10.11
C TRP A 265 13.35 -1.73 -11.25
N VAL A 266 12.37 -1.12 -11.93
CA VAL A 266 11.68 -1.72 -13.09
C VAL A 266 12.66 -2.08 -14.18
N LYS A 267 13.63 -1.23 -14.47
CA LYS A 267 14.66 -1.48 -15.48
C LYS A 267 15.57 -2.64 -15.09
N GLU A 268 15.93 -2.77 -13.82
CA GLU A 268 16.79 -3.85 -13.33
C GLU A 268 16.03 -5.19 -13.23
N HIS A 269 14.69 -5.14 -13.11
CA HIS A 269 13.81 -6.31 -13.00
C HIS A 269 12.87 -6.47 -14.21
N GLN A 270 13.31 -6.04 -15.39
CA GLN A 270 12.46 -6.00 -16.58
C GLN A 270 11.83 -7.35 -16.94
N GLU A 271 12.57 -8.46 -16.81
CA GLU A 271 12.04 -9.80 -17.08
C GLU A 271 10.88 -10.17 -16.13
N LEU A 272 10.95 -9.78 -14.87
CA LEU A 272 9.88 -9.98 -13.90
C LEU A 272 8.65 -9.13 -14.28
N VAL A 273 8.85 -7.85 -14.57
CA VAL A 273 7.78 -6.93 -14.98
C VAL A 273 7.11 -7.41 -16.28
N ASP A 274 7.90 -7.83 -17.26
CA ASP A 274 7.40 -8.39 -18.52
C ASP A 274 6.57 -9.66 -18.27
N SER A 275 6.93 -10.48 -17.29
CA SER A 275 6.17 -11.67 -16.94
C SER A 275 4.76 -11.32 -16.45
N TRP A 276 4.59 -10.26 -15.65
CA TRP A 276 3.28 -9.80 -15.20
C TRP A 276 2.41 -9.30 -16.35
N ILE A 277 3.04 -8.67 -17.36
CA ILE A 277 2.37 -8.18 -18.57
C ILE A 277 2.05 -9.34 -19.53
N CYS A 278 3.00 -10.26 -19.77
CA CYS A 278 2.82 -11.38 -20.67
C CYS A 278 1.72 -12.35 -20.25
N LEU A 279 1.50 -12.56 -18.94
CA LEU A 279 0.41 -13.38 -18.42
C LEU A 279 -0.99 -12.86 -18.83
N LEU A 280 -1.10 -11.60 -19.26
CA LEU A 280 -2.35 -11.03 -19.78
C LEU A 280 -2.74 -11.63 -21.14
N TYR A 281 -1.77 -12.07 -21.93
CA TYR A 281 -1.99 -12.58 -23.28
C TYR A 281 -2.07 -14.11 -23.35
N THR A 282 -1.73 -14.82 -22.27
CA THR A 282 -1.67 -16.29 -22.21
C THR A 282 -2.88 -16.91 -21.51
N SER A 283 -3.70 -16.15 -20.80
CA SER A 283 -4.94 -16.63 -20.22
C SER A 283 -6.00 -16.80 -21.30
N PRO A 284 -6.62 -18.00 -21.47
CA PRO A 284 -7.68 -18.18 -22.46
C PRO A 284 -8.83 -17.19 -22.16
N SER A 285 -9.30 -16.52 -23.23
CA SER A 285 -10.48 -15.67 -23.15
C SER A 285 -11.68 -16.51 -22.65
N PRO A 286 -12.58 -15.94 -21.83
CA PRO A 286 -13.81 -16.64 -21.47
C PRO A 286 -14.64 -17.16 -22.67
N ARG A 287 -14.40 -16.64 -23.88
CA ARG A 287 -15.01 -17.13 -25.14
C ARG A 287 -14.40 -18.43 -25.66
N ASP A 288 -13.15 -18.73 -25.27
CA ASP A 288 -12.46 -19.96 -25.75
C ASP A 288 -12.85 -21.19 -24.93
N VAL A 289 -13.56 -21.02 -23.83
CA VAL A 289 -14.02 -22.10 -22.93
C VAL A 289 -15.42 -22.59 -23.29
N GLU A 290 -16.20 -21.87 -24.09
CA GLU A 290 -17.56 -22.27 -24.53
C GLU A 290 -17.57 -23.11 -25.82
N GLU A 291 -16.43 -23.30 -26.51
CA GLU A 291 -16.33 -24.09 -27.76
C GLU A 291 -15.59 -25.43 -27.61
N SER A 292 -15.37 -25.93 -26.39
CA SER A 292 -14.73 -27.25 -26.20
C SER A 292 -15.64 -28.29 -25.57
#